data_f6eca6004d99b420acf52961bb039b38
#
_entry.id   f6eca6004d99b420acf52961bb039b38
#
_cell.length_a   1.000
_cell.length_b   1.000
_cell.length_c   1.000
_cell.angle_alpha   90.00
_cell.angle_beta   90.00
_cell.angle_gamma   90.00
#
_symmetry.space_group_name_H-M   'P 1'
#
loop_
_entity.id
_entity.type
_entity.pdbx_description
1 polymer ?
#
loop_
_entity_poly.entity_id
_entity_poly.type
_entity_poly.pdbx_seq_one_letter_code
_entity_poly.pdbx_strand_id
1 'polypeptide(L)'
;MSVMRFEPFGDPFRGLDRLTSQLVSGRRTPMGMPMDVWQADDGYHIALDLPGVDPGSVEITSERNMLTIRAERRSEYGEGQNVLLAERPQGRFTRQLQVGDALDTSKVQATYDNGVLLLTIPLSQQAQPRRIEVQHGGGQQQLTVSGGEQGQSSGEGD
;
A
#
# COMPACT_ATOMS: atom_id res chain seq x y z
N MET A 1 22.02 8.45 -24.34
CA MET A 1 20.99 9.28 -23.69
C MET A 1 20.36 8.49 -22.55
N SER A 2 20.71 8.82 -21.33
CA SER A 2 20.19 8.15 -20.12
C SER A 2 18.84 8.77 -19.78
N VAL A 3 17.77 7.99 -19.90
CA VAL A 3 16.44 8.43 -19.48
C VAL A 3 16.41 8.28 -17.95
N MET A 4 16.51 9.39 -17.22
CA MET A 4 16.20 9.42 -15.79
C MET A 4 14.73 9.09 -15.63
N ARG A 5 14.42 7.87 -15.19
CA ARG A 5 13.10 7.47 -14.76
C ARG A 5 12.88 8.06 -13.37
N PHE A 6 12.12 9.12 -13.31
CA PHE A 6 11.68 9.71 -12.06
C PHE A 6 10.60 8.79 -11.49
N GLU A 7 10.92 8.03 -10.46
CA GLU A 7 9.96 7.26 -9.67
C GLU A 7 9.52 8.13 -8.48
N PRO A 8 8.32 8.74 -8.54
CA PRO A 8 7.87 9.67 -7.50
C PRO A 8 7.46 8.99 -6.19
N PHE A 9 7.34 7.67 -6.19
CA PHE A 9 7.00 6.89 -5.00
C PHE A 9 8.08 5.82 -4.79
N GLY A 10 8.82 5.95 -3.70
CA GLY A 10 9.77 4.92 -3.29
C GLY A 10 9.06 3.57 -3.21
N ASP A 11 9.69 2.52 -3.73
CA ASP A 11 9.20 1.15 -3.74
C ASP A 11 8.79 0.73 -2.31
N PRO A 12 7.47 0.55 -2.02
CA PRO A 12 6.97 0.23 -0.68
C PRO A 12 7.42 -1.16 -0.21
N PHE A 13 8.03 -1.95 -1.10
CA PHE A 13 8.52 -3.30 -0.82
C PHE A 13 10.04 -3.43 -0.81
N ARG A 14 10.80 -2.33 -0.74
CA ARG A 14 12.28 -2.35 -0.68
C ARG A 14 12.88 -3.23 0.42
N GLY A 15 12.08 -3.56 1.45
CA GLY A 15 12.48 -4.49 2.51
C GLY A 15 12.41 -5.97 2.13
N LEU A 16 11.70 -6.34 1.05
CA LEU A 16 11.50 -7.73 0.64
C LEU A 16 12.78 -8.38 0.10
N ASP A 17 13.62 -7.62 -0.60
CA ASP A 17 14.89 -8.12 -1.17
C ASP A 17 15.88 -8.58 -0.09
N ARG A 18 15.85 -7.99 1.10
CA ARG A 18 16.73 -8.41 2.22
C ARG A 18 16.24 -9.67 2.91
N LEU A 19 14.93 -9.94 2.89
CA LEU A 19 14.37 -11.17 3.49
C LEU A 19 14.52 -12.37 2.58
N THR A 20 14.45 -12.19 1.26
CA THR A 20 14.68 -13.27 0.29
C THR A 20 16.14 -13.70 0.21
N SER A 21 17.10 -12.81 0.37
CA SER A 21 18.53 -13.15 0.33
C SER A 21 19.01 -13.90 1.58
N GLN A 22 18.36 -13.77 2.73
CA GLN A 22 18.67 -14.57 3.94
C GLN A 22 18.07 -15.98 3.92
N LEU A 23 17.07 -16.24 3.09
CA LEU A 23 16.40 -17.53 2.99
C LEU A 23 17.14 -18.54 2.06
N VAL A 24 18.05 -18.06 1.22
CA VAL A 24 18.82 -18.90 0.27
C VAL A 24 20.04 -19.59 0.94
N SER A 25 20.40 -19.20 2.17
CA SER A 25 21.55 -19.77 2.88
C SER A 25 21.15 -20.96 3.73
N GLY A 26 20.85 -22.10 3.11
CA GLY A 26 21.12 -23.45 3.65
C GLY A 26 20.45 -23.90 4.94
N ARG A 27 19.39 -23.25 5.44
CA ARG A 27 18.54 -23.78 6.52
C ARG A 27 17.13 -23.96 6.02
N ARG A 28 16.52 -25.10 6.32
CA ARG A 28 15.14 -25.51 5.99
C ARG A 28 14.28 -24.29 5.71
N THR A 29 14.05 -24.04 4.45
CA THR A 29 13.20 -22.97 3.98
C THR A 29 11.89 -23.07 4.78
N PRO A 30 11.47 -22.04 5.53
CA PRO A 30 10.10 -22.02 6.02
C PRO A 30 9.23 -22.31 4.82
N MET A 31 8.27 -23.20 4.95
CA MET A 31 7.36 -23.57 3.86
C MET A 31 6.87 -22.29 3.21
N GLY A 32 7.45 -21.98 2.04
CA GLY A 32 7.23 -20.70 1.40
C GLY A 32 5.81 -20.63 0.85
N MET A 33 5.18 -19.51 1.03
CA MET A 33 4.06 -19.09 0.21
C MET A 33 4.69 -18.34 -0.97
N PRO A 34 4.86 -18.93 -2.15
CA PRO A 34 5.26 -18.19 -3.34
C PRO A 34 4.31 -17.02 -3.55
N MET A 35 4.83 -15.89 -4.01
CA MET A 35 4.08 -14.67 -4.02
C MET A 35 4.51 -13.78 -5.18
N ASP A 36 3.51 -13.23 -5.86
CA ASP A 36 3.69 -12.15 -6.82
C ASP A 36 3.08 -10.86 -6.25
N VAL A 37 3.69 -9.72 -6.56
CA VAL A 37 3.22 -8.40 -6.16
C VAL A 37 3.25 -7.48 -7.37
N TRP A 38 2.14 -6.78 -7.62
CA TRP A 38 2.07 -5.77 -8.68
C TRP A 38 1.25 -4.58 -8.24
N GLN A 39 1.46 -3.47 -8.92
CA GLN A 39 0.72 -2.23 -8.74
C GLN A 39 -0.31 -2.08 -9.86
N ALA A 40 -1.51 -1.65 -9.50
CA ALA A 40 -2.56 -1.23 -10.40
C ALA A 40 -3.10 0.16 -10.00
N ASP A 41 -4.06 0.68 -10.74
CA ASP A 41 -4.61 2.01 -10.48
C ASP A 41 -5.37 2.10 -9.14
N ASP A 42 -5.93 1.00 -8.68
CA ASP A 42 -6.68 0.88 -7.43
C ASP A 42 -5.81 0.56 -6.21
N GLY A 43 -4.52 0.27 -6.40
CA GLY A 43 -3.61 -0.06 -5.31
C GLY A 43 -2.59 -1.13 -5.64
N TYR A 44 -2.21 -1.89 -4.64
CA TYR A 44 -1.28 -3.00 -4.76
C TYR A 44 -2.00 -4.32 -4.60
N HIS A 45 -1.65 -5.26 -5.47
CA HIS A 45 -2.18 -6.61 -5.47
C HIS A 45 -1.08 -7.60 -5.10
N ILE A 46 -1.44 -8.59 -4.31
CA ILE A 46 -0.53 -9.64 -3.86
C ILE A 46 -1.22 -10.98 -4.08
N ALA A 47 -0.65 -11.84 -4.89
CA ALA A 47 -1.10 -13.22 -5.07
C ALA A 47 -0.16 -14.16 -4.31
N LEU A 48 -0.72 -15.02 -3.45
CA LEU A 48 0.03 -16.03 -2.69
C LEU A 48 -0.47 -17.42 -3.04
N ASP A 49 0.45 -18.31 -3.36
CA ASP A 49 0.15 -19.71 -3.65
C ASP A 49 -0.09 -20.49 -2.35
N LEU A 50 -1.33 -20.93 -2.16
CA LEU A 50 -1.77 -21.72 -1.01
C LEU A 50 -2.61 -22.94 -1.44
N PRO A 51 -2.15 -23.77 -2.40
CA PRO A 51 -2.94 -24.88 -2.90
C PRO A 51 -3.19 -25.92 -1.80
N GLY A 52 -4.43 -26.38 -1.71
CA GLY A 52 -4.86 -27.40 -0.74
C GLY A 52 -4.93 -26.91 0.71
N VAL A 53 -4.96 -25.60 0.93
CA VAL A 53 -5.24 -24.99 2.23
C VAL A 53 -6.78 -24.92 2.40
N ASP A 54 -7.24 -25.17 3.63
CA ASP A 54 -8.62 -24.88 4.00
C ASP A 54 -8.83 -23.37 4.07
N PRO A 55 -9.72 -22.78 3.27
CA PRO A 55 -9.99 -21.34 3.30
C PRO A 55 -10.34 -20.83 4.71
N GLY A 56 -11.01 -21.63 5.51
CA GLY A 56 -11.36 -21.30 6.89
C GLY A 56 -10.14 -21.22 7.84
N SER A 57 -8.98 -21.76 7.42
CA SER A 57 -7.74 -21.66 8.19
C SER A 57 -6.89 -20.44 7.85
N VAL A 58 -7.29 -19.67 6.82
CA VAL A 58 -6.55 -18.47 6.40
C VAL A 58 -6.87 -17.32 7.34
N GLU A 59 -5.85 -16.83 8.01
CA GLU A 59 -5.91 -15.69 8.91
C GLU A 59 -5.00 -14.59 8.38
N ILE A 60 -5.52 -13.37 8.28
CA ILE A 60 -4.78 -12.19 7.88
C ILE A 60 -4.89 -11.17 8.98
N THR A 61 -3.76 -10.76 9.54
CA THR A 61 -3.70 -9.71 10.55
C THR A 61 -2.87 -8.54 10.07
N SER A 62 -3.36 -7.33 10.35
CA SER A 62 -2.65 -6.09 10.08
C SER A 62 -2.30 -5.41 11.39
N GLU A 63 -1.04 -5.18 11.63
CA GLU A 63 -0.57 -4.45 12.80
C GLU A 63 0.44 -3.39 12.34
N ARG A 64 0.08 -2.14 12.51
CA ARG A 64 0.85 -1.00 11.96
C ARG A 64 1.03 -1.21 10.45
N ASN A 65 2.27 -1.34 9.99
CA ASN A 65 2.63 -1.56 8.59
C ASN A 65 3.06 -3.00 8.30
N MET A 66 2.65 -3.94 9.15
CA MET A 66 2.97 -5.36 9.00
C MET A 66 1.70 -6.15 8.73
N LEU A 67 1.62 -6.80 7.58
CA LEU A 67 0.61 -7.81 7.28
C LEU A 67 1.19 -9.19 7.61
N THR A 68 0.47 -9.94 8.43
CA THR A 68 0.81 -11.34 8.73
C THR A 68 -0.27 -12.24 8.17
N ILE A 69 0.11 -13.12 7.27
CA ILE A 69 -0.74 -14.13 6.66
C ILE A 69 -0.38 -15.47 7.28
N ARG A 70 -1.37 -16.17 7.83
CA ARG A 70 -1.27 -17.54 8.34
C ARG A 70 -2.25 -18.42 7.63
N ALA A 71 -1.84 -19.68 7.40
CA ALA A 71 -2.69 -20.69 6.79
C ALA A 71 -2.25 -22.07 7.26
N GLU A 72 -3.13 -23.07 7.18
CA GLU A 72 -2.82 -24.44 7.53
C GLU A 72 -3.21 -25.38 6.40
N ARG A 73 -2.28 -26.24 6.00
CA ARG A 73 -2.54 -27.35 5.08
C ARG A 73 -2.42 -28.64 5.86
N ARG A 74 -3.51 -29.37 5.95
CA ARG A 74 -3.55 -30.68 6.61
C ARG A 74 -3.13 -31.78 5.64
N SER A 75 -2.60 -32.86 6.20
CA SER A 75 -2.35 -34.06 5.41
C SER A 75 -3.68 -34.71 5.02
N GLU A 76 -3.73 -35.27 3.80
CA GLU A 76 -4.86 -36.06 3.34
C GLU A 76 -4.78 -37.53 3.81
N TYR A 77 -3.61 -37.93 4.33
CA TYR A 77 -3.41 -39.26 4.90
C TYR A 77 -3.48 -39.20 6.44
N GLY A 78 -4.20 -40.17 7.03
CA GLY A 78 -4.44 -40.27 8.46
C GLY A 78 -3.40 -41.11 9.18
N GLU A 79 -3.59 -41.23 10.51
CA GLU A 79 -2.77 -42.12 11.34
C GLU A 79 -2.92 -43.58 10.89
N GLY A 80 -1.79 -44.33 10.89
CA GLY A 80 -1.76 -45.73 10.49
C GLY A 80 -1.61 -46.00 8.99
N GLN A 81 -1.62 -44.99 8.15
CA GLN A 81 -1.32 -45.12 6.71
C GLN A 81 0.19 -45.17 6.47
N ASN A 82 0.66 -46.10 5.65
CA ASN A 82 2.06 -46.18 5.27
C ASN A 82 2.35 -45.22 4.12
N VAL A 83 2.90 -44.05 4.44
CA VAL A 83 3.26 -43.02 3.47
C VAL A 83 4.57 -43.38 2.79
N LEU A 84 4.54 -43.67 1.49
CA LEU A 84 5.71 -44.06 0.71
C LEU A 84 6.54 -42.83 0.25
N LEU A 85 5.90 -41.72 -0.01
CA LEU A 85 6.55 -40.47 -0.44
C LEU A 85 5.69 -39.26 -0.02
N ALA A 86 6.33 -38.26 0.60
CA ALA A 86 5.69 -37.02 1.02
C ALA A 86 6.56 -35.82 0.63
N GLU A 87 6.26 -35.22 -0.53
CA GLU A 87 6.96 -34.03 -1.05
C GLU A 87 6.16 -32.74 -0.83
N ARG A 88 4.83 -32.86 -0.66
CA ARG A 88 3.98 -31.69 -0.44
C ARG A 88 4.19 -31.16 0.99
N PRO A 89 4.59 -29.88 1.14
CA PRO A 89 4.68 -29.27 2.46
C PRO A 89 3.32 -29.25 3.15
N GLN A 90 3.29 -29.55 4.44
CA GLN A 90 2.09 -29.61 5.27
C GLN A 90 2.34 -28.85 6.59
N GLY A 91 1.25 -28.56 7.31
CA GLY A 91 1.29 -27.85 8.57
C GLY A 91 1.03 -26.36 8.38
N ARG A 92 1.59 -25.53 9.27
CA ARG A 92 1.33 -24.11 9.31
C ARG A 92 2.29 -23.33 8.41
N PHE A 93 1.71 -22.46 7.62
CA PHE A 93 2.39 -21.48 6.79
C PHE A 93 2.24 -20.11 7.45
N THR A 94 3.31 -19.34 7.47
CA THR A 94 3.25 -17.96 7.95
C THR A 94 4.08 -17.08 7.03
N ARG A 95 3.52 -15.97 6.59
CA ARG A 95 4.23 -14.94 5.85
C ARG A 95 3.98 -13.58 6.45
N GLN A 96 5.03 -12.80 6.58
CA GLN A 96 4.97 -11.41 7.03
C GLN A 96 5.41 -10.50 5.90
N LEU A 97 4.64 -9.45 5.67
CA LEU A 97 4.88 -8.46 4.64
C LEU A 97 4.91 -7.08 5.29
N GLN A 98 6.01 -6.39 5.13
CA GLN A 98 6.07 -4.99 5.52
C GLN A 98 5.51 -4.14 4.39
N VAL A 99 4.51 -3.35 4.71
CA VAL A 99 3.76 -2.50 3.78
C VAL A 99 4.16 -1.06 4.01
N GLY A 100 4.36 -0.30 2.93
CA GLY A 100 4.71 1.13 3.04
C GLY A 100 3.53 1.98 3.52
N ASP A 101 3.85 3.15 4.09
CA ASP A 101 2.87 4.12 4.64
C ASP A 101 1.90 4.67 3.59
N ALA A 102 2.24 4.54 2.30
CA ALA A 102 1.38 4.94 1.20
C ALA A 102 0.17 4.02 0.99
N LEU A 103 0.10 2.87 1.68
CA LEU A 103 -0.95 1.88 1.54
C LEU A 103 -1.87 1.86 2.77
N ASP A 104 -3.17 1.71 2.52
CA ASP A 104 -4.18 1.63 3.59
C ASP A 104 -4.41 0.16 4.00
N THR A 105 -3.65 -0.30 4.97
CA THR A 105 -3.76 -1.67 5.48
C THR A 105 -5.06 -1.93 6.24
N SER A 106 -5.83 -0.91 6.60
CA SER A 106 -7.13 -1.06 7.24
C SER A 106 -8.23 -1.46 6.25
N LYS A 107 -7.98 -1.27 4.96
CA LYS A 107 -8.92 -1.57 3.86
C LYS A 107 -8.45 -2.71 2.96
N VAL A 108 -7.60 -3.59 3.49
CA VAL A 108 -7.19 -4.79 2.76
C VAL A 108 -8.39 -5.66 2.45
N GLN A 109 -8.52 -6.03 1.18
CA GLN A 109 -9.49 -7.03 0.73
C GLN A 109 -8.75 -8.32 0.42
N ALA A 110 -9.38 -9.45 0.74
CA ALA A 110 -8.81 -10.77 0.52
C ALA A 110 -9.83 -11.68 -0.17
N THR A 111 -9.37 -12.38 -1.19
CA THR A 111 -10.16 -13.40 -1.90
C THR A 111 -9.30 -14.65 -2.06
N TYR A 112 -9.87 -15.81 -1.75
CA TYR A 112 -9.21 -17.09 -1.96
C TYR A 112 -9.98 -17.88 -3.02
N ASP A 113 -9.31 -18.23 -4.10
CA ASP A 113 -9.85 -19.00 -5.19
C ASP A 113 -8.79 -19.89 -5.83
N ASN A 114 -9.15 -21.11 -6.21
CA ASN A 114 -8.29 -22.06 -6.92
C ASN A 114 -6.90 -22.27 -6.31
N GLY A 115 -6.78 -22.16 -4.98
CA GLY A 115 -5.50 -22.32 -4.29
C GLY A 115 -4.63 -21.07 -4.26
N VAL A 116 -5.15 -19.93 -4.69
CA VAL A 116 -4.46 -18.63 -4.65
C VAL A 116 -5.19 -17.68 -3.71
N LEU A 117 -4.47 -17.08 -2.79
CA LEU A 117 -4.95 -15.98 -1.97
C LEU A 117 -4.54 -14.67 -2.63
N LEU A 118 -5.54 -13.91 -3.09
CA LEU A 118 -5.36 -12.59 -3.65
C LEU A 118 -5.68 -11.54 -2.60
N LEU A 119 -4.72 -10.64 -2.33
CA LEU A 119 -4.89 -9.46 -1.47
C LEU A 119 -4.88 -8.21 -2.34
N THR A 120 -5.79 -7.28 -2.06
CA THR A 120 -5.79 -5.94 -2.64
C THR A 120 -5.65 -4.92 -1.52
N ILE A 121 -4.63 -4.07 -1.62
CA ILE A 121 -4.32 -3.04 -0.63
C ILE A 121 -4.43 -1.69 -1.33
N PRO A 122 -5.45 -0.89 -1.05
CA PRO A 122 -5.63 0.40 -1.71
C PRO A 122 -4.59 1.43 -1.23
N LEU A 123 -4.38 2.45 -2.05
CA LEU A 123 -3.57 3.60 -1.65
C LEU A 123 -4.25 4.37 -0.52
N SER A 124 -3.45 4.80 0.45
CA SER A 124 -3.93 5.66 1.53
C SER A 124 -4.39 7.01 0.94
N GLN A 125 -5.47 7.58 1.47
CA GLN A 125 -5.97 8.88 1.03
C GLN A 125 -4.95 10.01 1.20
N GLN A 126 -4.03 9.87 2.15
CA GLN A 126 -2.94 10.83 2.38
C GLN A 126 -1.83 10.72 1.34
N ALA A 127 -1.72 9.58 0.65
CA ALA A 127 -0.73 9.35 -0.40
C ALA A 127 -1.23 9.75 -1.80
N GLN A 128 -2.52 10.08 -1.94
CA GLN A 128 -3.06 10.55 -3.22
C GLN A 128 -2.62 11.98 -3.52
N PRO A 129 -2.24 12.31 -4.77
CA PRO A 129 -1.89 13.67 -5.16
C PRO A 129 -3.07 14.61 -4.87
N ARG A 130 -2.85 15.59 -4.01
CA ARG A 130 -3.83 16.61 -3.70
C ARG A 130 -3.52 17.87 -4.49
N ARG A 131 -4.47 18.33 -5.30
CA ARG A 131 -4.37 19.63 -5.94
C ARG A 131 -4.56 20.73 -4.88
N ILE A 132 -3.54 21.55 -4.70
CA ILE A 132 -3.61 22.72 -3.82
C ILE A 132 -4.03 23.91 -4.69
N GLU A 133 -5.17 24.51 -4.39
CA GLU A 133 -5.57 25.77 -5.00
C GLU A 133 -4.81 26.91 -4.35
N VAL A 134 -4.05 27.65 -5.15
CA VAL A 134 -3.35 28.84 -4.71
C VAL A 134 -4.33 30.01 -4.77
N GLN A 135 -4.74 30.50 -3.60
CA GLN A 135 -5.52 31.73 -3.53
C GLN A 135 -4.57 32.90 -3.78
N HIS A 136 -4.86 33.69 -4.81
CA HIS A 136 -4.18 34.96 -5.01
C HIS A 136 -4.73 35.93 -3.96
N GLY A 137 -3.92 36.28 -2.99
CA GLY A 137 -4.19 37.38 -2.07
C GLY A 137 -4.15 38.70 -2.85
N GLY A 138 -5.28 39.07 -3.45
CA GLY A 138 -5.46 40.37 -3.99
C GLY A 138 -5.53 41.42 -2.87
N GLY A 139 -4.38 41.90 -2.43
CA GLY A 139 -4.33 43.13 -1.65
C GLY A 139 -4.72 44.29 -2.54
N GLN A 140 -6.00 44.65 -2.58
CA GLN A 140 -6.43 45.99 -2.99
C GLN A 140 -5.98 46.95 -1.90
N GLN A 141 -4.79 47.54 -2.08
CA GLN A 141 -4.47 48.81 -1.43
C GLN A 141 -5.37 49.88 -2.03
N GLN A 142 -6.44 50.19 -1.34
CA GLN A 142 -7.23 51.36 -1.55
C GLN A 142 -6.40 52.54 -1.07
N LEU A 143 -5.71 53.19 -1.99
CA LEU A 143 -5.08 54.49 -1.74
C LEU A 143 -6.20 55.51 -1.60
N THR A 144 -6.58 55.79 -0.37
CA THR A 144 -7.35 56.97 -0.05
C THR A 144 -6.40 58.18 -0.18
N VAL A 145 -6.50 58.87 -1.33
CA VAL A 145 -5.89 60.19 -1.48
C VAL A 145 -6.80 61.16 -0.76
N SER A 146 -6.44 61.49 0.48
CA SER A 146 -6.93 62.67 1.17
C SER A 146 -6.21 63.88 0.58
N GLY A 147 -6.84 64.65 -0.22
CA GLY A 147 -6.35 65.95 -0.69
C GLY A 147 -7.40 66.98 -0.39
N GLY A 148 -7.23 67.69 0.70
CA GLY A 148 -7.95 68.91 0.97
C GLY A 148 -7.42 70.03 0.11
N GLU A 149 -8.23 71.00 -0.14
CA GLU A 149 -8.00 72.47 -0.02
C GLU A 149 -9.16 73.17 -0.75
N GLN A 150 -9.97 73.85 -0.01
CA GLN A 150 -10.02 75.28 0.20
C GLN A 150 -9.80 76.15 -1.07
N GLY A 151 -10.77 76.89 -1.40
CA GLY A 151 -10.70 78.00 -2.35
C GLY A 151 -12.02 78.68 -2.50
N GLN A 152 -12.22 79.65 -1.66
CA GLN A 152 -13.22 80.73 -1.76
C GLN A 152 -13.23 81.44 -3.12
N SER A 153 -14.37 81.95 -3.58
CA SER A 153 -14.76 83.34 -3.64
C SER A 153 -15.86 83.57 -4.72
N SER A 154 -16.99 84.06 -4.30
CA SER A 154 -17.58 85.37 -4.53
C SER A 154 -17.75 85.85 -5.99
N GLY A 155 -18.92 86.31 -6.23
CA GLY A 155 -19.27 87.28 -7.25
C GLY A 155 -20.55 86.86 -8.00
N GLU A 156 -21.66 87.31 -7.62
CA GLU A 156 -22.36 88.53 -7.93
C GLU A 156 -22.72 88.69 -9.44
N GLY A 157 -23.97 88.90 -9.72
CA GLY A 157 -24.36 89.74 -10.77
C GLY A 157 -25.47 89.23 -11.69
N ASP A 158 -26.65 89.74 -11.44
CA ASP A 158 -27.69 90.25 -12.26
C ASP A 158 -28.73 89.27 -12.79
#